data_6d0731ad42878cbe1d197f8845a0586c
#
_entry.id   6d0731ad42878cbe1d197f8845a0586c
#
_cell.length_a   1.000
_cell.length_b   1.000
_cell.length_c   1.000
_cell.angle_alpha   90.00
_cell.angle_beta   90.00
_cell.angle_gamma   90.00
#
_symmetry.space_group_name_H-M   'P 1'
#
loop_
_entity.id
_entity.type
_entity.pdbx_description
1 polymer ?
#
loop_
_entity_poly.entity_id
_entity_poly.type
_entity_poly.pdbx_seq_one_letter_code
_entity_poly.pdbx_strand_id
1 'polypeptide(L)'
;LVQPIQRDALEFYGKGFQVANAPTSQPLGRTPWGGRLVETLGQDSYLNGIAFGIGARAFTDAGVVASGKHFLLNEQETNRQAQGSSSSVAPYSSDVDDKALHETYLW
;
A
#
# COMPACT_ATOMS: atom_id res chain seq x y z
N LEU A 1 5.40 3.31 17.22
CA LEU A 1 4.73 2.75 16.03
C LEU A 1 3.78 1.59 16.38
N VAL A 2 4.16 0.67 17.26
CA VAL A 2 3.36 -0.55 17.53
C VAL A 2 1.98 -0.22 18.13
N GLN A 3 1.92 0.59 19.18
CA GLN A 3 0.68 0.86 19.90
C GLN A 3 -0.44 1.54 19.07
N PRO A 4 -0.16 2.56 18.24
CA PRO A 4 -1.19 3.14 17.39
C PRO A 4 -1.78 2.12 16.42
N ILE A 5 -0.94 1.34 15.75
CA ILE A 5 -1.38 0.33 14.78
C ILE A 5 -2.25 -0.76 15.44
N GLN A 6 -1.89 -1.17 16.67
CA GLN A 6 -2.70 -2.12 17.43
C GLN A 6 -4.08 -1.56 17.77
N ARG A 7 -4.18 -0.28 18.12
CA ARG A 7 -5.46 0.38 18.39
C ARG A 7 -6.33 0.44 17.15
N ASP A 8 -5.75 0.78 15.99
CA ASP A 8 -6.46 0.79 14.71
C ASP A 8 -7.02 -0.60 14.39
N ALA A 9 -6.22 -1.65 14.57
CA ALA A 9 -6.65 -3.02 14.34
C ALA A 9 -7.82 -3.44 15.24
N LEU A 10 -7.77 -3.09 16.52
CA LEU A 10 -8.86 -3.35 17.48
C LEU A 10 -10.12 -2.54 17.13
N GLU A 11 -9.95 -1.33 16.62
CA GLU A 11 -11.07 -0.51 16.17
C GLU A 11 -11.76 -1.11 14.95
N PHE A 12 -11.00 -1.63 13.98
CA PHE A 12 -11.55 -2.36 12.84
C PHE A 12 -12.38 -3.56 13.31
N TYR A 13 -11.83 -4.37 14.19
CA TYR A 13 -12.55 -5.52 14.76
C TYR A 13 -13.82 -5.09 15.50
N GLY A 14 -13.70 -4.08 16.37
CA GLY A 14 -14.82 -3.57 17.17
C GLY A 14 -15.95 -2.97 16.34
N LYS A 15 -15.66 -2.46 15.14
CA LYS A 15 -16.64 -1.97 14.18
C LYS A 15 -17.22 -3.06 13.27
N GLY A 16 -16.81 -4.31 13.45
CA GLY A 16 -17.31 -5.45 12.68
C GLY A 16 -16.64 -5.68 11.33
N PHE A 17 -15.51 -5.04 11.05
CA PHE A 17 -14.75 -5.32 9.84
C PHE A 17 -13.95 -6.61 9.97
N GLN A 18 -14.04 -7.47 8.97
CA GLN A 18 -13.36 -8.76 8.92
C GLN A 18 -12.08 -8.70 8.08
N VAL A 19 -11.99 -7.74 7.18
CA VAL A 19 -10.83 -7.52 6.30
C VAL A 19 -10.46 -6.04 6.32
N ALA A 20 -9.19 -5.74 6.49
CA ALA A 20 -8.63 -4.40 6.33
C ALA A 20 -7.77 -4.35 5.07
N ASN A 21 -8.01 -3.41 4.15
CA ASN A 21 -7.10 -3.12 3.05
C ASN A 21 -5.88 -2.33 3.56
N ALA A 22 -5.14 -2.97 4.44
CA ALA A 22 -4.01 -2.45 5.20
C ALA A 22 -3.12 -3.64 5.66
N PRO A 23 -1.87 -3.38 6.04
CA PRO A 23 -1.15 -2.11 5.95
C PRO A 23 -0.78 -1.74 4.51
N THR A 24 -0.30 -0.50 4.32
CA THR A 24 0.08 0.02 3.00
C THR A 24 1.57 0.32 2.97
N SER A 25 2.32 -0.34 2.09
CA SER A 25 3.76 -0.15 1.94
C SER A 25 4.16 0.61 0.67
N GLN A 26 3.29 0.70 -0.30
CA GLN A 26 3.50 1.44 -1.55
C GLN A 26 2.28 2.32 -1.85
N PRO A 27 2.46 3.45 -2.55
CA PRO A 27 3.62 3.88 -3.34
C PRO A 27 4.82 4.35 -2.51
N LEU A 28 6.03 4.32 -3.12
CA LEU A 28 7.27 4.83 -2.52
C LEU A 28 7.52 6.32 -2.83
N GLY A 29 6.71 6.93 -3.69
CA GLY A 29 6.81 8.35 -3.99
C GLY A 29 7.80 8.69 -5.11
N ARG A 30 7.88 7.87 -6.12
CA ARG A 30 8.79 8.06 -7.27
C ARG A 30 8.28 9.09 -8.28
N THR A 31 7.02 9.47 -8.19
CA THR A 31 6.40 10.43 -9.10
C THR A 31 5.47 11.39 -8.34
N PRO A 32 5.38 12.67 -8.76
CA PRO A 32 4.42 13.61 -8.18
C PRO A 32 2.96 13.28 -8.53
N TRP A 33 2.70 12.40 -9.50
CA TRP A 33 1.37 11.97 -9.92
C TRP A 33 0.76 10.89 -9.02
N GLY A 34 1.40 10.57 -7.89
CA GLY A 34 0.98 9.54 -6.96
C GLY A 34 -0.33 9.87 -6.24
N GLY A 35 -0.35 10.91 -5.43
CA GLY A 35 -1.56 11.34 -4.72
C GLY A 35 -1.96 10.50 -3.50
N ARG A 36 -1.32 9.35 -3.27
CA ARG A 36 -1.67 8.41 -2.19
C ARG A 36 -0.52 8.07 -1.24
N LEU A 37 0.51 8.89 -1.24
CA LEU A 37 1.64 8.72 -0.33
C LEU A 37 1.26 8.75 1.15
N VAL A 38 0.22 9.50 1.49
CA VAL A 38 -0.30 9.60 2.87
C VAL A 38 -0.77 8.25 3.43
N GLU A 39 -1.10 7.29 2.58
CA GLU A 39 -1.52 5.96 3.02
C GLU A 39 -0.36 5.07 3.42
N THR A 40 0.88 5.41 3.05
CA THR A 40 2.06 4.58 3.27
C THR A 40 2.72 4.89 4.61
N LEU A 41 3.53 3.95 5.07
CA LEU A 41 4.29 4.08 6.32
C LEU A 41 5.62 4.82 6.16
N GLY A 42 6.00 5.14 4.92
CA GLY A 42 7.22 5.88 4.57
C GLY A 42 7.64 5.62 3.13
N GLN A 43 8.72 6.28 2.69
CA GLN A 43 9.28 6.12 1.35
C GLN A 43 10.54 5.24 1.30
N ASP A 44 11.03 4.80 2.44
CA ASP A 44 12.15 3.87 2.54
C ASP A 44 11.64 2.44 2.54
N SER A 45 12.16 1.60 1.65
CA SER A 45 11.70 0.22 1.48
C SER A 45 11.89 -0.61 2.74
N TYR A 46 13.03 -0.44 3.44
CA TYR A 46 13.32 -1.15 4.67
C TYR A 46 12.35 -0.78 5.79
N LEU A 47 12.21 0.52 6.05
CA LEU A 47 11.29 1.02 7.08
C LEU A 47 9.85 0.59 6.80
N ASN A 48 9.43 0.70 5.54
CA ASN A 48 8.11 0.25 5.10
C ASN A 48 7.90 -1.24 5.36
N GLY A 49 8.87 -2.07 5.01
CA GLY A 49 8.81 -3.52 5.21
C GLY A 49 8.64 -3.89 6.69
N ILE A 50 9.45 -3.29 7.56
CA ILE A 50 9.37 -3.51 9.02
C ILE A 50 8.01 -3.03 9.56
N ALA A 51 7.59 -1.83 9.20
CA ALA A 51 6.33 -1.26 9.68
C ALA A 51 5.11 -2.03 9.12
N PHE A 52 5.19 -2.49 7.87
CA PHE A 52 4.19 -3.35 7.26
C PHE A 52 4.03 -4.67 8.01
N GLY A 53 5.14 -5.34 8.34
CA GLY A 53 5.12 -6.58 9.11
C GLY A 53 4.46 -6.40 10.49
N ILE A 54 4.79 -5.29 11.19
CA ILE A 54 4.15 -4.93 12.46
C ILE A 54 2.65 -4.72 12.29
N GLY A 55 2.25 -4.00 11.23
CA GLY A 55 0.85 -3.73 10.94
C GLY A 55 0.06 -4.99 10.60
N ALA A 56 0.59 -5.81 9.71
CA ALA A 56 -0.04 -7.08 9.32
C ALA A 56 -0.26 -7.98 10.54
N ARG A 57 0.75 -8.09 11.40
CA ARG A 57 0.66 -8.84 12.65
C ARG A 57 -0.42 -8.27 13.57
N ALA A 58 -0.49 -6.96 13.74
CA ALA A 58 -1.48 -6.32 14.60
C ALA A 58 -2.91 -6.60 14.15
N PHE A 59 -3.21 -6.52 12.85
CA PHE A 59 -4.52 -6.86 12.31
C PHE A 59 -4.85 -8.34 12.52
N THR A 60 -3.91 -9.24 12.23
CA THR A 60 -4.09 -10.68 12.42
C THR A 60 -4.34 -11.03 13.88
N ASP A 61 -3.56 -10.48 14.80
CA ASP A 61 -3.72 -10.72 16.24
C ASP A 61 -5.06 -10.17 16.78
N ALA A 62 -5.61 -9.13 16.16
CA ALA A 62 -6.94 -8.60 16.47
C ALA A 62 -8.10 -9.42 15.86
N GLY A 63 -7.80 -10.41 15.01
CA GLY A 63 -8.82 -11.24 14.33
C GLY A 63 -9.34 -10.63 13.03
N VAL A 64 -8.61 -9.67 12.44
CA VAL A 64 -8.93 -9.05 11.15
C VAL A 64 -7.96 -9.54 10.10
N VAL A 65 -8.44 -9.91 8.93
CA VAL A 65 -7.59 -10.29 7.80
C VAL A 65 -6.85 -9.06 7.29
N ALA A 66 -5.53 -9.11 7.32
CA ALA A 66 -4.69 -8.07 6.73
C ALA A 66 -4.57 -8.29 5.21
N SER A 67 -5.20 -7.42 4.43
CA SER A 67 -5.04 -7.36 2.97
C SER A 67 -4.04 -6.27 2.64
N GLY A 68 -2.77 -6.62 2.73
CA GLY A 68 -1.67 -5.69 2.51
C GLY A 68 -1.65 -5.14 1.09
N LYS A 69 -1.26 -3.86 0.94
CA LYS A 69 -1.26 -3.16 -0.34
C LYS A 69 -0.13 -2.14 -0.43
N HIS A 70 0.19 -1.64 -1.60
CA HIS A 70 -0.18 -2.26 -2.88
C HIS A 70 0.92 -3.25 -3.21
N PHE A 71 0.63 -4.36 -3.90
CA PHE A 71 1.63 -5.43 -4.05
C PHE A 71 2.95 -4.87 -4.55
N LEU A 72 2.98 -4.18 -5.72
CA LEU A 72 4.13 -3.37 -6.07
C LEU A 72 3.84 -2.42 -7.25
N LEU A 73 4.67 -1.37 -7.38
CA LEU A 73 4.70 -0.43 -8.49
C LEU A 73 3.45 0.44 -8.68
N ASN A 74 2.58 0.55 -7.68
CA ASN A 74 1.47 1.49 -7.74
C ASN A 74 1.96 2.91 -7.37
N GLU A 75 2.75 3.52 -8.25
CA GLU A 75 3.37 4.83 -8.00
C GLU A 75 2.52 6.00 -8.46
N GLN A 76 1.65 5.78 -9.46
CA GLN A 76 0.89 6.84 -10.10
C GLN A 76 -0.61 6.58 -10.04
N GLU A 77 -1.38 7.58 -9.60
CA GLU A 77 -2.85 7.54 -9.64
C GLU A 77 -3.42 8.20 -10.90
N THR A 78 -2.73 9.19 -11.45
CA THR A 78 -3.13 9.80 -12.73
C THR A 78 -3.14 8.73 -13.82
N ASN A 79 -4.26 8.58 -14.50
CA ASN A 79 -4.51 7.55 -15.53
C ASN A 79 -4.37 6.10 -15.03
N ARG A 80 -4.57 5.84 -13.74
CA ARG A 80 -4.60 4.47 -13.20
C ARG A 80 -5.73 3.64 -13.80
N GLN A 81 -6.84 4.28 -14.12
CA GLN A 81 -8.00 3.64 -14.76
C GLN A 81 -8.27 4.33 -16.10
N ALA A 82 -8.87 3.59 -17.03
CA ALA A 82 -9.36 4.16 -18.27
C ALA A 82 -10.31 5.33 -18.01
N GLN A 83 -10.17 6.41 -18.75
CA GLN A 83 -10.97 7.62 -18.59
C GLN A 83 -11.78 7.93 -19.85
N GLY A 84 -12.96 8.50 -19.63
CA GLY A 84 -13.87 8.88 -20.68
C GLY A 84 -14.87 7.79 -21.09
N SER A 85 -15.99 8.21 -21.66
CA SER A 85 -17.10 7.32 -22.08
C SER A 85 -16.73 6.35 -23.20
N SER A 86 -15.62 6.61 -23.90
CA SER A 86 -15.11 5.77 -24.99
C SER A 86 -13.75 5.15 -24.70
N SER A 87 -13.29 5.18 -23.42
CA SER A 87 -11.96 4.71 -23.03
C SER A 87 -10.83 5.32 -23.88
N SER A 88 -10.97 6.62 -24.19
CA SER A 88 -10.02 7.34 -25.03
C SER A 88 -8.63 7.47 -24.41
N VAL A 89 -8.53 7.33 -23.09
CA VAL A 89 -7.28 7.29 -22.37
C VAL A 89 -7.15 5.92 -21.70
N ALA A 90 -6.19 5.13 -22.15
CA ALA A 90 -5.89 3.83 -21.59
C ALA A 90 -5.27 3.98 -20.18
N PRO A 91 -5.42 2.98 -19.31
CA PRO A 91 -4.66 2.90 -18.08
C PRO A 91 -3.15 2.88 -18.38
N TYR A 92 -2.37 3.48 -17.51
CA TYR A 92 -0.90 3.38 -17.64
C TYR A 92 -0.39 1.99 -17.27
N SER A 93 0.80 1.65 -17.77
CA SER A 93 1.59 0.50 -17.32
C SER A 93 2.74 1.01 -16.43
N SER A 94 3.03 0.30 -15.35
CA SER A 94 4.20 0.57 -14.51
C SER A 94 5.35 -0.30 -14.97
N ASP A 95 6.19 0.23 -15.86
CA ASP A 95 7.34 -0.48 -16.38
C ASP A 95 8.56 -0.24 -15.47
N VAL A 96 9.26 -1.31 -15.13
CA VAL A 96 10.42 -1.27 -14.25
C VAL A 96 11.49 -2.25 -14.76
N ASP A 97 12.75 -1.87 -14.67
CA ASP A 97 13.86 -2.78 -14.94
C ASP A 97 14.12 -3.70 -13.74
N ASP A 98 14.76 -4.85 -14.01
CA ASP A 98 15.02 -5.88 -13.02
C ASP A 98 15.81 -5.36 -11.80
N LYS A 99 16.75 -4.46 -12.02
CA LYS A 99 17.56 -3.92 -10.95
C LYS A 99 16.72 -3.08 -10.00
N ALA A 100 15.95 -2.13 -10.53
CA ALA A 100 15.07 -1.29 -9.72
C ALA A 100 14.00 -2.14 -9.01
N LEU A 101 13.45 -3.16 -9.69
CA LEU A 101 12.49 -4.08 -9.09
C LEU A 101 13.07 -4.76 -7.86
N HIS A 102 14.22 -5.39 -7.98
CA HIS A 102 14.81 -6.18 -6.90
C HIS A 102 15.46 -5.33 -5.80
N GLU A 103 16.13 -4.24 -6.17
CA GLU A 103 16.85 -3.42 -5.20
C GLU A 103 15.96 -2.41 -4.46
N THR A 104 14.75 -2.14 -4.97
CA THR A 104 13.87 -1.12 -4.38
C THR A 104 12.52 -1.69 -3.96
N TYR A 105 11.84 -2.41 -4.84
CA TYR A 105 10.45 -2.80 -4.62
C TYR A 105 10.26 -4.17 -3.98
N LEU A 106 11.15 -5.10 -4.23
CA LEU A 106 11.11 -6.44 -3.63
C LEU A 106 12.00 -6.58 -2.39
N TRP A 107 12.65 -5.52 -2.02
CA TRP A 107 13.54 -5.48 -0.86
C TRP A 107 12.76 -5.43 0.50
#